data_85c260383d955cbf0ce6dcbc361289a2
#
_entry.id   85c260383d955cbf0ce6dcbc361289a2
#
_cell.length_a   1.000
_cell.length_b   1.000
_cell.length_c   1.000
_cell.angle_alpha   90.00
_cell.angle_beta   90.00
_cell.angle_gamma   90.00
#
_symmetry.space_group_name_H-M   'P 1'
#
loop_
_entity.id
_entity.type
_entity.pdbx_description
1 polymer ?
#
loop_
_entity_poly.entity_id
_entity_poly.type
_entity_poly.pdbx_seq_one_letter_code
_entity_poly.pdbx_strand_id
1 'polypeptide(L)'
;ALFMVDTVASLGCMPFEMDAWGVDVAMSGSQKGLMTPPGLGFVAANDRAREVHKKANLRTPYWDWTEREGSEHYRKYAGTAPVHLLFALRKAVDMLHAEGLENAFLRHSLLAEAVRRAVAVWSEGQVIGFNVAEANERSNTVTTVLVNGHDPVALQRYCKEKCGVVLGTGIG
;
A
#
# COMPACT_ATOMS: atom_id res chain seq x y z
N ALA A 1 -18.93 -12.35 8.64
CA ALA A 1 -18.27 -11.35 7.78
C ALA A 1 -16.91 -11.88 7.33
N LEU A 2 -16.40 -11.41 6.19
CA LEU A 2 -15.02 -11.63 5.75
C LEU A 2 -14.13 -10.53 6.33
N PHE A 3 -12.89 -10.89 6.67
CA PHE A 3 -11.86 -9.94 7.05
C PHE A 3 -11.03 -9.58 5.80
N MET A 4 -11.14 -8.33 5.36
CA MET A 4 -10.46 -7.83 4.17
C MET A 4 -9.44 -6.75 4.57
N VAL A 5 -8.25 -6.81 3.97
CA VAL A 5 -7.16 -5.87 4.24
C VAL A 5 -6.66 -5.24 2.95
N ASP A 6 -6.58 -3.92 2.93
CA ASP A 6 -5.89 -3.15 1.90
C ASP A 6 -4.40 -3.07 2.25
N THR A 7 -3.56 -3.70 1.45
CA THR A 7 -2.10 -3.70 1.60
C THR A 7 -1.40 -2.84 0.55
N VAL A 8 -2.14 -1.98 -0.15
CA VAL A 8 -1.59 -1.17 -1.26
C VAL A 8 -0.36 -0.37 -0.83
N ALA A 9 -0.38 0.22 0.38
CA ALA A 9 0.73 1.02 0.88
C ALA A 9 1.80 0.20 1.62
N SER A 10 1.53 -1.04 2.05
CA SER A 10 2.39 -1.79 2.98
C SER A 10 3.07 -3.01 2.36
N LEU A 11 2.48 -3.64 1.34
CA LEU A 11 3.02 -4.87 0.74
C LEU A 11 4.42 -4.62 0.16
N GLY A 12 5.39 -5.46 0.56
CA GLY A 12 6.80 -5.33 0.19
C GLY A 12 7.58 -4.31 1.03
N CYS A 13 6.92 -3.56 1.94
CA CYS A 13 7.53 -2.55 2.79
C CYS A 13 7.45 -2.89 4.29
N MET A 14 6.47 -3.71 4.66
CA MET A 14 6.21 -4.15 6.03
C MET A 14 5.82 -5.62 6.03
N PRO A 15 6.03 -6.38 7.12
CA PRO A 15 5.51 -7.73 7.24
C PRO A 15 3.99 -7.78 7.06
N PHE A 16 3.52 -8.81 6.36
CA PHE A 16 2.10 -9.10 6.21
C PHE A 16 1.87 -10.61 6.20
N GLU A 17 1.29 -11.10 7.27
CA GLU A 17 1.10 -12.53 7.55
C GLU A 17 -0.37 -12.92 7.35
N MET A 18 -0.82 -12.97 6.07
CA MET A 18 -2.23 -13.17 5.71
C MET A 18 -2.87 -14.34 6.45
N ASP A 19 -2.21 -15.49 6.43
CA ASP A 19 -2.75 -16.73 7.02
C ASP A 19 -2.72 -16.69 8.54
N ALA A 20 -1.59 -16.26 9.13
CA ALA A 20 -1.43 -16.17 10.58
C ALA A 20 -2.40 -15.18 11.23
N TRP A 21 -2.74 -14.11 10.52
CA TRP A 21 -3.69 -13.09 11.00
C TRP A 21 -5.14 -13.40 10.65
N GLY A 22 -5.41 -14.50 9.94
CA GLY A 22 -6.75 -14.91 9.56
C GLY A 22 -7.42 -13.96 8.56
N VAL A 23 -6.65 -13.31 7.70
CA VAL A 23 -7.16 -12.42 6.67
C VAL A 23 -7.79 -13.26 5.56
N ASP A 24 -9.03 -12.94 5.18
CA ASP A 24 -9.74 -13.66 4.13
C ASP A 24 -9.43 -13.15 2.73
N VAL A 25 -9.26 -11.84 2.60
CA VAL A 25 -8.96 -11.18 1.33
C VAL A 25 -7.93 -10.07 1.57
N ALA A 26 -6.87 -10.07 0.77
CA ALA A 26 -5.92 -8.98 0.71
C ALA A 26 -5.86 -8.39 -0.69
N MET A 27 -5.72 -7.07 -0.79
CA MET A 27 -5.56 -6.38 -2.06
C MET A 27 -4.29 -5.53 -2.07
N SER A 28 -3.69 -5.37 -3.25
CA SER A 28 -2.53 -4.49 -3.43
C SER A 28 -2.45 -3.97 -4.86
N GLY A 29 -1.52 -3.05 -5.09
CA GLY A 29 -1.23 -2.46 -6.39
C GLY A 29 0.26 -2.49 -6.72
N SER A 30 0.58 -2.44 -8.01
CA SER A 30 1.94 -2.59 -8.51
C SER A 30 2.86 -1.39 -8.25
N GLN A 31 2.31 -0.17 -8.10
CA GLN A 31 3.07 1.08 -8.11
C GLN A 31 3.55 1.57 -6.73
N LYS A 32 3.46 0.75 -5.72
CA LYS A 32 3.90 1.06 -4.34
C LYS A 32 5.15 0.25 -4.00
N GLY A 33 5.13 -0.52 -2.94
CA GLY A 33 6.28 -1.33 -2.52
C GLY A 33 6.78 -2.33 -3.56
N LEU A 34 5.95 -2.70 -4.54
CA LEU A 34 6.35 -3.55 -5.66
C LEU A 34 7.05 -2.79 -6.81
N MET A 35 7.31 -1.50 -6.68
CA MET A 35 8.22 -0.70 -7.50
C MET A 35 7.97 -0.75 -9.02
N THR A 36 6.75 -1.04 -9.48
CA THR A 36 6.41 -1.06 -10.90
C THR A 36 5.51 0.11 -11.26
N PRO A 37 5.36 0.47 -12.54
CA PRO A 37 4.36 1.44 -12.94
C PRO A 37 2.94 1.01 -12.51
N PRO A 38 2.00 1.96 -12.31
CA PRO A 38 0.60 1.62 -12.03
C PRO A 38 -0.03 0.86 -13.20
N GLY A 39 -0.93 -0.08 -12.89
CA GLY A 39 -1.68 -0.81 -13.91
C GLY A 39 -1.92 -2.29 -13.59
N LEU A 40 -1.33 -2.84 -12.51
CA LEU A 40 -1.67 -4.16 -12.00
C LEU A 40 -2.32 -4.02 -10.62
N GLY A 41 -3.46 -4.68 -10.45
CA GLY A 41 -4.11 -4.92 -9.16
C GLY A 41 -3.94 -6.38 -8.75
N PHE A 42 -3.67 -6.61 -7.48
CA PHE A 42 -3.51 -7.95 -6.91
C PHE A 42 -4.62 -8.21 -5.90
N VAL A 43 -5.17 -9.39 -5.93
CA VAL A 43 -6.11 -9.88 -4.94
C VAL A 43 -5.69 -11.28 -4.52
N ALA A 44 -5.45 -11.48 -3.24
CA ALA A 44 -5.29 -12.79 -2.63
C ALA A 44 -6.56 -13.12 -1.85
N ALA A 45 -7.07 -14.34 -2.00
CA ALA A 45 -8.28 -14.79 -1.31
C ALA A 45 -8.06 -16.23 -0.79
N ASN A 46 -8.40 -16.45 0.48
CA ASN A 46 -8.37 -17.78 1.07
C ASN A 46 -9.59 -18.62 0.67
N ASP A 47 -9.62 -19.89 1.08
CA ASP A 47 -10.71 -20.81 0.72
C ASP A 47 -12.07 -20.35 1.28
N ARG A 48 -12.09 -19.76 2.48
CA ARG A 48 -13.31 -19.21 3.07
C ARG A 48 -13.91 -18.10 2.21
N ALA A 49 -13.09 -17.19 1.74
CA ALA A 49 -13.53 -16.12 0.83
C ALA A 49 -14.03 -16.69 -0.50
N ARG A 50 -13.37 -17.70 -1.05
CA ARG A 50 -13.78 -18.40 -2.27
C ARG A 50 -15.14 -19.09 -2.12
N GLU A 51 -15.41 -19.73 -0.97
CA GLU A 51 -16.70 -20.33 -0.69
C GLU A 51 -17.83 -19.29 -0.57
N VAL A 52 -17.55 -18.13 0.03
CA VAL A 52 -18.50 -17.02 0.11
C VAL A 52 -18.75 -16.43 -1.29
N HIS A 53 -17.71 -16.30 -2.12
CA HIS A 53 -17.82 -15.82 -3.49
C HIS A 53 -18.81 -16.64 -4.34
N LYS A 54 -18.86 -17.96 -4.17
CA LYS A 54 -19.83 -18.83 -4.89
C LYS A 54 -21.28 -18.44 -4.64
N LYS A 55 -21.56 -17.81 -3.50
CA LYS A 55 -22.90 -17.37 -3.08
C LYS A 55 -23.16 -15.88 -3.34
N ALA A 56 -22.19 -15.17 -3.92
CA ALA A 56 -22.34 -13.75 -4.23
C ALA A 56 -23.41 -13.56 -5.32
N ASN A 57 -24.27 -12.56 -5.12
CA ASN A 57 -25.37 -12.24 -6.03
C ASN A 57 -25.11 -10.99 -6.89
N LEU A 58 -24.10 -10.17 -6.54
CA LEU A 58 -23.66 -9.02 -7.33
C LEU A 58 -22.39 -9.39 -8.11
N ARG A 59 -22.55 -10.16 -9.18
CA ARG A 59 -21.46 -10.57 -10.05
C ARG A 59 -21.42 -9.70 -11.29
N THR A 60 -20.22 -9.20 -11.59
CA THR A 60 -19.95 -8.49 -12.84
C THR A 60 -18.74 -9.12 -13.54
N PRO A 61 -18.73 -9.27 -14.86
CA PRO A 61 -17.68 -10.03 -15.56
C PRO A 61 -16.26 -9.55 -15.24
N TYR A 62 -16.08 -8.25 -15.01
CA TYR A 62 -14.76 -7.70 -14.71
C TYR A 62 -14.26 -8.04 -13.29
N TRP A 63 -15.15 -8.07 -12.29
CA TRP A 63 -14.81 -8.28 -10.89
C TRP A 63 -14.99 -9.71 -10.40
N ASP A 64 -15.60 -10.60 -11.20
CA ASP A 64 -15.88 -11.97 -10.83
C ASP A 64 -14.59 -12.81 -10.88
N TRP A 65 -14.19 -13.35 -9.73
CA TRP A 65 -12.99 -14.19 -9.65
C TRP A 65 -13.11 -15.47 -10.49
N THR A 66 -14.31 -16.05 -10.59
CA THR A 66 -14.57 -17.24 -11.42
C THR A 66 -14.22 -16.98 -12.88
N GLU A 67 -14.51 -15.78 -13.38
CA GLU A 67 -14.16 -15.37 -14.75
C GLU A 67 -12.64 -15.25 -14.96
N ARG A 68 -11.86 -15.12 -13.88
CA ARG A 68 -10.39 -14.99 -13.92
C ARG A 68 -9.65 -16.32 -13.75
N GLU A 69 -10.34 -17.40 -13.33
CA GLU A 69 -9.73 -18.69 -12.99
C GLU A 69 -9.67 -19.68 -14.15
N GLY A 70 -10.18 -19.35 -15.33
CA GLY A 70 -10.16 -20.24 -16.49
C GLY A 70 -8.76 -20.56 -17.02
N SER A 71 -8.62 -21.60 -17.81
CA SER A 71 -7.38 -21.99 -18.52
C SER A 71 -6.94 -20.96 -19.56
N GLU A 72 -7.88 -20.17 -20.06
CA GLU A 72 -7.64 -19.16 -21.07
C GLU A 72 -6.89 -17.95 -20.50
N HIS A 73 -5.67 -17.72 -20.96
CA HIS A 73 -4.81 -16.67 -20.43
C HIS A 73 -5.43 -15.26 -20.49
N TYR A 74 -6.16 -14.93 -21.57
CA TYR A 74 -6.78 -13.62 -21.70
C TYR A 74 -7.86 -13.34 -20.65
N ARG A 75 -8.51 -14.38 -20.12
CA ARG A 75 -9.52 -14.22 -19.05
C ARG A 75 -8.91 -13.68 -17.77
N LYS A 76 -7.69 -14.11 -17.43
CA LYS A 76 -6.98 -13.66 -16.22
C LYS A 76 -6.79 -12.15 -16.17
N TYR A 77 -6.69 -11.50 -17.32
CA TYR A 77 -6.48 -10.05 -17.45
C TYR A 77 -7.72 -9.28 -17.95
N ALA A 78 -8.86 -9.97 -18.17
CA ALA A 78 -10.04 -9.39 -18.81
C ALA A 78 -9.76 -8.84 -20.22
N GLY A 79 -8.82 -9.42 -20.93
CA GLY A 79 -8.39 -9.00 -22.25
C GLY A 79 -6.90 -9.27 -22.49
N THR A 80 -6.24 -8.40 -23.22
CA THR A 80 -4.82 -8.53 -23.54
C THR A 80 -3.97 -8.39 -22.29
N ALA A 81 -3.07 -9.34 -22.06
CA ALA A 81 -2.15 -9.31 -20.93
C ALA A 81 -1.24 -8.07 -21.01
N PRO A 82 -1.05 -7.32 -19.92
CA PRO A 82 -0.18 -6.16 -19.87
C PRO A 82 1.29 -6.57 -19.76
N VAL A 83 1.84 -7.13 -20.84
CA VAL A 83 3.13 -7.84 -20.87
C VAL A 83 4.28 -7.01 -20.31
N HIS A 84 4.35 -5.72 -20.65
CA HIS A 84 5.41 -4.83 -20.16
C HIS A 84 5.36 -4.67 -18.63
N LEU A 85 4.16 -4.57 -18.05
CA LEU A 85 3.99 -4.48 -16.59
C LEU A 85 4.34 -5.81 -15.91
N LEU A 86 4.06 -6.94 -16.55
CA LEU A 86 4.43 -8.26 -16.02
C LEU A 86 5.96 -8.46 -16.01
N PHE A 87 6.67 -8.03 -17.05
CA PHE A 87 8.13 -8.02 -17.04
C PHE A 87 8.70 -7.08 -15.99
N ALA A 88 8.13 -5.88 -15.85
CA ALA A 88 8.53 -4.94 -14.81
C ALA A 88 8.30 -5.51 -13.40
N LEU A 89 7.14 -6.14 -13.16
CA LEU A 89 6.83 -6.81 -11.91
C LEU A 89 7.81 -7.94 -11.60
N ARG A 90 8.11 -8.79 -12.59
CA ARG A 90 9.10 -9.86 -12.42
C ARG A 90 10.44 -9.29 -11.98
N LYS A 91 10.92 -8.24 -12.65
CA LYS A 91 12.18 -7.58 -12.28
C LYS A 91 12.14 -7.00 -10.87
N ALA A 92 11.03 -6.34 -10.50
CA ALA A 92 10.86 -5.76 -9.17
C ALA A 92 10.88 -6.84 -8.07
N VAL A 93 10.19 -7.96 -8.30
CA VAL A 93 10.22 -9.12 -7.38
C VAL A 93 11.63 -9.69 -7.25
N ASP A 94 12.35 -9.85 -8.36
CA ASP A 94 13.75 -10.32 -8.34
C ASP A 94 14.65 -9.35 -7.53
N MET A 95 14.41 -8.04 -7.62
CA MET A 95 15.16 -7.03 -6.83
C MET A 95 14.84 -7.14 -5.33
N LEU A 96 13.56 -7.29 -4.96
CA LEU A 96 13.17 -7.50 -3.56
C LEU A 96 13.76 -8.79 -2.98
N HIS A 97 13.78 -9.85 -3.75
CA HIS A 97 14.43 -11.10 -3.34
C HIS A 97 15.95 -10.95 -3.19
N ALA A 98 16.60 -10.21 -4.07
CA ALA A 98 18.03 -9.96 -4.00
C ALA A 98 18.42 -9.07 -2.80
N GLU A 99 17.59 -8.08 -2.44
CA GLU A 99 17.74 -7.29 -1.22
C GLU A 99 17.46 -8.13 0.04
N GLY A 100 16.49 -9.03 -0.04
CA GLY A 100 15.89 -9.75 1.08
C GLY A 100 14.75 -8.95 1.72
N LEU A 101 13.60 -9.58 1.93
CA LEU A 101 12.40 -8.89 2.45
C LEU A 101 12.64 -8.25 3.82
N GLU A 102 13.37 -8.94 4.71
CA GLU A 102 13.71 -8.38 6.04
C GLU A 102 14.55 -7.10 5.92
N ASN A 103 15.48 -7.04 4.98
CA ASN A 103 16.27 -5.83 4.72
C ASN A 103 15.42 -4.71 4.15
N ALA A 104 14.48 -5.03 3.26
CA ALA A 104 13.51 -4.06 2.74
C ALA A 104 12.63 -3.50 3.87
N PHE A 105 12.13 -4.34 4.76
CA PHE A 105 11.36 -3.92 5.93
C PHE A 105 12.17 -3.05 6.89
N LEU A 106 13.42 -3.44 7.18
CA LEU A 106 14.32 -2.66 8.01
C LEU A 106 14.59 -1.27 7.39
N ARG A 107 14.87 -1.20 6.10
CA ARG A 107 15.08 0.06 5.38
C ARG A 107 13.88 0.99 5.51
N HIS A 108 12.66 0.50 5.32
CA HIS A 108 11.43 1.29 5.49
C HIS A 108 11.24 1.74 6.94
N SER A 109 11.51 0.87 7.89
CA SER A 109 11.44 1.20 9.32
C SER A 109 12.39 2.32 9.71
N LEU A 110 13.66 2.26 9.26
CA LEU A 110 14.65 3.28 9.56
C LEU A 110 14.31 4.63 8.91
N LEU A 111 13.84 4.63 7.67
CA LEU A 111 13.39 5.86 6.98
C LEU A 111 12.18 6.48 7.67
N ALA A 112 11.21 5.66 8.05
CA ALA A 112 10.02 6.12 8.78
C ALA A 112 10.40 6.68 10.15
N GLU A 113 11.32 6.06 10.86
CA GLU A 113 11.80 6.54 12.16
C GLU A 113 12.50 7.90 12.03
N ALA A 114 13.31 8.10 11.00
CA ALA A 114 13.95 9.40 10.75
C ALA A 114 12.91 10.51 10.56
N VAL A 115 11.86 10.25 9.77
CA VAL A 115 10.75 11.20 9.58
C VAL A 115 9.98 11.43 10.87
N ARG A 116 9.68 10.38 11.63
CA ARG A 116 8.97 10.49 12.91
C ARG A 116 9.74 11.30 13.95
N ARG A 117 11.05 11.14 14.01
CA ARG A 117 11.91 11.97 14.90
C ARG A 117 11.85 13.45 14.54
N ALA A 118 11.91 13.78 13.26
CA ALA A 118 11.76 15.15 12.80
C ALA A 118 10.39 15.73 13.19
N VAL A 119 9.31 14.97 12.91
CA VAL A 119 7.94 15.37 13.27
C VAL A 119 7.78 15.55 14.78
N ALA A 120 8.38 14.69 15.60
CA ALA A 120 8.32 14.80 17.06
C ALA A 120 8.88 16.16 17.54
N VAL A 121 10.06 16.54 17.04
CA VAL A 121 10.66 17.86 17.36
C VAL A 121 9.78 19.01 16.89
N TRP A 122 9.24 18.93 15.69
CA TRP A 122 8.35 19.98 15.17
C TRP A 122 7.02 20.06 15.93
N SER A 123 6.61 18.99 16.59
CA SER A 123 5.38 18.92 17.37
C SER A 123 5.50 19.60 18.75
N GLU A 124 6.70 19.91 19.22
CA GLU A 124 6.93 20.59 20.52
C GLU A 124 6.21 21.94 20.61
N GLY A 125 6.08 22.64 19.47
CA GLY A 125 5.33 23.89 19.36
C GLY A 125 3.81 23.74 19.25
N GLN A 126 3.26 22.51 19.28
CA GLN A 126 1.83 22.19 19.18
C GLN A 126 1.14 22.66 17.88
N VAL A 127 1.89 23.20 16.92
CA VAL A 127 1.38 23.63 15.61
C VAL A 127 1.09 22.42 14.72
N ILE A 128 1.93 21.39 14.82
CA ILE A 128 1.73 20.13 14.13
C ILE A 128 1.74 18.97 15.12
N GLY A 129 1.19 17.84 14.69
CA GLY A 129 1.17 16.63 15.50
C GLY A 129 0.98 15.38 14.66
N PHE A 130 1.21 14.21 15.24
CA PHE A 130 0.92 12.95 14.58
C PHE A 130 -0.58 12.73 14.47
N ASN A 131 -1.06 12.34 13.30
CA ASN A 131 -2.44 11.89 13.12
C ASN A 131 -2.71 10.57 13.84
N VAL A 132 -1.73 9.63 13.82
CA VAL A 132 -1.79 8.39 14.58
C VAL A 132 -1.08 8.61 15.91
N ALA A 133 -1.85 8.70 17.00
CA ALA A 133 -1.33 9.00 18.33
C ALA A 133 -0.39 7.89 18.83
N GLU A 134 -0.85 6.64 18.77
CA GLU A 134 -0.10 5.50 19.28
C GLU A 134 1.07 5.15 18.36
N ALA A 135 2.27 5.15 18.90
CA ALA A 135 3.50 4.95 18.13
C ALA A 135 3.59 3.57 17.45
N ASN A 136 3.06 2.53 18.11
CA ASN A 136 3.04 1.15 17.62
C ASN A 136 2.00 0.89 16.51
N GLU A 137 1.08 1.83 16.29
CA GLU A 137 0.07 1.76 15.24
C GLU A 137 0.48 2.51 13.97
N ARG A 138 1.63 3.19 13.98
CA ARG A 138 2.13 3.98 12.85
C ARG A 138 2.71 3.09 11.77
N SER A 139 2.27 3.33 10.53
CA SER A 139 2.84 2.66 9.35
C SER A 139 4.29 3.11 9.09
N ASN A 140 5.12 2.20 8.59
CA ASN A 140 6.47 2.53 8.12
C ASN A 140 6.49 3.09 6.68
N THR A 141 5.35 3.20 6.02
CA THR A 141 5.27 3.67 4.63
C THR A 141 4.68 5.06 4.49
N VAL A 142 3.92 5.50 5.49
CA VAL A 142 3.26 6.82 5.50
C VAL A 142 3.35 7.41 6.91
N THR A 143 3.76 8.66 7.00
CA THR A 143 3.64 9.46 8.22
C THR A 143 2.67 10.61 7.96
N THR A 144 1.49 10.52 8.56
CA THR A 144 0.46 11.58 8.47
C THR A 144 0.60 12.56 9.63
N VAL A 145 0.55 13.84 9.27
CA VAL A 145 0.77 14.95 10.21
C VAL A 145 -0.47 15.85 10.18
N LEU A 146 -1.00 16.14 11.36
CA LEU A 146 -2.04 17.15 11.56
C LEU A 146 -1.40 18.54 11.63
N VAL A 147 -2.05 19.52 11.03
CA VAL A 147 -1.65 20.92 11.10
C VAL A 147 -2.74 21.67 11.87
N ASN A 148 -2.43 22.06 13.12
CA ASN A 148 -3.39 22.61 14.05
C ASN A 148 -3.57 24.11 13.84
N GLY A 149 -4.77 24.52 13.42
CA GLY A 149 -5.13 25.95 13.29
C GLY A 149 -4.44 26.70 12.14
N HIS A 150 -3.73 26.01 11.26
CA HIS A 150 -3.04 26.59 10.10
C HIS A 150 -3.49 25.93 8.79
N ASP A 151 -3.29 26.64 7.67
CA ASP A 151 -3.57 26.12 6.34
C ASP A 151 -2.46 25.14 5.88
N PRO A 152 -2.76 23.84 5.74
CA PRO A 152 -1.80 22.85 5.28
C PRO A 152 -1.33 23.11 3.85
N VAL A 153 -2.13 23.74 2.99
CA VAL A 153 -1.76 24.06 1.60
C VAL A 153 -0.71 25.16 1.59
N ALA A 154 -0.83 26.15 2.46
CA ALA A 154 0.18 27.20 2.62
C ALA A 154 1.52 26.61 3.11
N LEU A 155 1.50 25.67 4.05
CA LEU A 155 2.67 24.96 4.51
C LEU A 155 3.34 24.15 3.38
N GLN A 156 2.56 23.38 2.63
CA GLN A 156 3.08 22.60 1.49
C GLN A 156 3.75 23.50 0.45
N ARG A 157 3.12 24.62 0.11
CA ARG A 157 3.66 25.59 -0.83
C ARG A 157 4.98 26.18 -0.33
N TYR A 158 5.05 26.61 0.93
CA TYR A 158 6.26 27.12 1.55
C TYR A 158 7.40 26.09 1.50
N CYS A 159 7.14 24.86 1.91
CA CYS A 159 8.13 23.79 1.89
C CYS A 159 8.66 23.53 0.47
N LYS A 160 7.78 23.53 -0.53
CA LYS A 160 8.16 23.34 -1.93
C LYS A 160 9.02 24.52 -2.44
N GLU A 161 8.56 25.77 -2.23
CA GLU A 161 9.19 26.95 -2.84
C GLU A 161 10.44 27.41 -2.10
N LYS A 162 10.49 27.27 -0.78
CA LYS A 162 11.56 27.78 0.06
C LYS A 162 12.54 26.72 0.53
N CYS A 163 12.07 25.47 0.70
CA CYS A 163 12.89 24.39 1.24
C CYS A 163 13.23 23.31 0.20
N GLY A 164 12.61 23.34 -1.00
CA GLY A 164 12.77 22.28 -2.01
C GLY A 164 12.17 20.95 -1.60
N VAL A 165 11.28 20.93 -0.61
CA VAL A 165 10.64 19.72 -0.07
C VAL A 165 9.21 19.64 -0.53
N VAL A 166 8.85 18.55 -1.20
CA VAL A 166 7.48 18.27 -1.64
C VAL A 166 6.78 17.37 -0.62
N LEU A 167 5.78 17.90 0.04
CA LEU A 167 4.93 17.17 0.97
C LEU A 167 3.69 16.62 0.24
N GLY A 168 3.27 15.42 0.59
CA GLY A 168 2.04 14.82 0.08
C GLY A 168 0.80 15.53 0.61
N THR A 169 -0.29 15.49 -0.13
CA THR A 169 -1.60 15.96 0.32
C THR A 169 -2.30 14.84 1.07
N GLY A 170 -2.92 15.15 2.20
CA GLY A 170 -3.81 14.21 2.89
C GLY A 170 -5.01 13.86 2.00
N ILE A 171 -5.44 12.62 2.08
CA ILE A 171 -6.64 12.12 1.41
C ILE A 171 -7.72 12.02 2.50
N GLY A 172 -8.67 12.94 2.51
CA GLY A 172 -9.70 12.75 3.47
C GLY A 172 -10.47 13.87 3.90
#